data_4b248bf1f134daa0887c90c8197295c7
#
_entry.id   4b248bf1f134daa0887c90c8197295c7
#
_cell.length_a   1.000
_cell.length_b   1.000
_cell.length_c   1.000
_cell.angle_alpha   90.00
_cell.angle_beta   90.00
_cell.angle_gamma   90.00
#
_symmetry.space_group_name_H-M   'P 1'
#
loop_
_entity.id
_entity.type
_entity.pdbx_description
1 polymer ?
#
loop_
_entity_poly.entity_id
_entity_poly.type
_entity_poly.pdbx_seq_one_letter_code
_entity_poly.pdbx_strand_id
1 'polypeptide(L)'
;MKLTTTITGSIKAGMEAEMRTISKAVTAGVKEAGRGLKADLRKQVVSAGLGMRLSRTWRERTYPNKGHDTASLVWSKAPQIIRTFDEGAVIKSKSGLWLAIPTPSAPKRGVGGKRINPSNFPEHRYGPLRFVYRRGRPSLLVVDGVRINKSGRVGRRAKGGAFTKTGRMKQGMATVVMFIMVPQVRLKKRLDVKREAERWSRRLPALIQRHMRTE
;
A
#
# COMPACT_ATOMS: atom_id res chain seq x y z
N MET A 1 29.71 -43.98 -52.11
CA MET A 1 29.87 -42.53 -52.02
C MET A 1 30.33 -42.21 -50.59
N LYS A 2 31.58 -41.79 -50.35
CA LYS A 2 32.07 -41.41 -49.01
C LYS A 2 31.93 -39.91 -48.88
N LEU A 3 31.06 -39.47 -47.96
CA LEU A 3 30.93 -38.06 -47.60
C LEU A 3 31.96 -37.75 -46.51
N THR A 4 32.96 -36.91 -46.84
CA THR A 4 33.94 -36.43 -45.89
C THR A 4 33.57 -34.97 -45.51
N THR A 5 33.18 -34.77 -44.25
CA THR A 5 32.85 -33.43 -43.73
C THR A 5 34.09 -32.89 -43.03
N THR A 6 34.64 -31.79 -43.52
CA THR A 6 35.78 -31.11 -42.88
C THR A 6 35.28 -29.89 -42.11
N ILE A 7 35.50 -29.85 -40.80
CA ILE A 7 35.18 -28.70 -39.95
C ILE A 7 36.39 -27.73 -40.00
N THR A 8 36.21 -26.62 -40.68
CA THR A 8 37.20 -25.53 -40.74
C THR A 8 36.91 -24.50 -39.65
N GLY A 9 37.83 -24.34 -38.70
CA GLY A 9 37.73 -23.33 -37.63
C GLY A 9 37.96 -23.92 -36.23
N SER A 10 38.08 -23.06 -35.21
CA SER A 10 38.20 -23.47 -33.84
C SER A 10 36.83 -23.73 -33.23
N ILE A 11 36.51 -24.99 -32.97
CA ILE A 11 35.27 -25.41 -32.29
C ILE A 11 35.12 -24.67 -30.95
N LYS A 12 36.22 -24.47 -30.24
CA LYS A 12 36.26 -23.71 -28.98
C LYS A 12 35.79 -22.27 -29.13
N ALA A 13 36.28 -21.58 -30.17
CA ALA A 13 35.86 -20.18 -30.42
C ALA A 13 34.37 -20.09 -30.82
N GLY A 14 33.87 -21.05 -31.60
CA GLY A 14 32.44 -21.13 -31.92
C GLY A 14 31.57 -21.36 -30.69
N MET A 15 31.93 -22.31 -29.82
CA MET A 15 31.22 -22.57 -28.57
C MET A 15 31.25 -21.36 -27.65
N GLU A 16 32.38 -20.66 -27.50
CA GLU A 16 32.47 -19.46 -26.69
C GLU A 16 31.60 -18.31 -27.23
N ALA A 17 31.50 -18.14 -28.53
CA ALA A 17 30.64 -17.16 -29.17
C ALA A 17 29.17 -17.47 -28.89
N GLU A 18 28.75 -18.72 -29.06
CA GLU A 18 27.38 -19.16 -28.77
C GLU A 18 27.01 -19.03 -27.28
N MET A 19 27.94 -19.40 -26.37
CA MET A 19 27.78 -19.19 -24.95
C MET A 19 27.57 -17.70 -24.57
N ARG A 20 28.28 -16.79 -25.25
CA ARG A 20 28.08 -15.33 -25.04
C ARG A 20 26.72 -14.89 -25.52
N THR A 21 26.24 -15.35 -26.64
CA THR A 21 24.89 -15.05 -27.18
C THR A 21 23.81 -15.55 -26.22
N ILE A 22 23.91 -16.79 -25.78
CA ILE A 22 22.97 -17.36 -24.79
C ILE A 22 22.98 -16.52 -23.50
N SER A 23 24.15 -16.17 -22.98
CA SER A 23 24.28 -15.38 -21.75
C SER A 23 23.64 -14.00 -21.86
N LYS A 24 23.79 -13.33 -23.01
CA LYS A 24 23.15 -12.05 -23.30
C LYS A 24 21.62 -12.22 -23.37
N ALA A 25 21.12 -13.24 -24.08
CA ALA A 25 19.69 -13.51 -24.21
C ALA A 25 19.05 -13.83 -22.84
N VAL A 26 19.71 -14.62 -22.01
CA VAL A 26 19.27 -14.90 -20.63
C VAL A 26 19.21 -13.61 -19.83
N THR A 27 20.25 -12.79 -19.87
CA THR A 27 20.32 -11.52 -19.14
C THR A 27 19.20 -10.56 -19.60
N ALA A 28 18.96 -10.45 -20.88
CA ALA A 28 17.91 -9.63 -21.45
C ALA A 28 16.51 -10.12 -21.03
N GLY A 29 16.26 -11.42 -21.15
CA GLY A 29 14.99 -12.05 -20.77
C GLY A 29 14.67 -11.90 -19.27
N VAL A 30 15.65 -12.15 -18.40
CA VAL A 30 15.49 -11.98 -16.94
C VAL A 30 15.26 -10.52 -16.57
N LYS A 31 15.98 -9.60 -17.19
CA LYS A 31 15.78 -8.15 -16.98
C LYS A 31 14.39 -7.69 -17.44
N GLU A 32 13.93 -8.17 -18.57
CA GLU A 32 12.60 -7.87 -19.08
C GLU A 32 11.52 -8.43 -18.13
N ALA A 33 11.66 -9.68 -17.70
CA ALA A 33 10.72 -10.30 -16.76
C ALA A 33 10.63 -9.53 -15.43
N GLY A 34 11.76 -9.13 -14.87
CA GLY A 34 11.80 -8.32 -13.64
C GLY A 34 11.15 -6.95 -13.80
N ARG A 35 11.39 -6.27 -14.91
CA ARG A 35 10.77 -4.97 -15.23
C ARG A 35 9.27 -5.12 -15.45
N GLY A 36 8.84 -6.16 -16.15
CA GLY A 36 7.44 -6.45 -16.42
C GLY A 36 6.70 -6.79 -15.12
N LEU A 37 7.24 -7.67 -14.29
CA LEU A 37 6.68 -7.98 -12.97
C LEU A 37 6.51 -6.72 -12.12
N LYS A 38 7.53 -5.87 -12.03
CA LYS A 38 7.44 -4.58 -11.31
C LYS A 38 6.32 -3.71 -11.86
N ALA A 39 6.19 -3.61 -13.17
CA ALA A 39 5.15 -2.79 -13.81
C ALA A 39 3.75 -3.30 -13.47
N ASP A 40 3.53 -4.62 -13.54
CA ASP A 40 2.24 -5.23 -13.24
C ASP A 40 1.87 -5.14 -11.76
N LEU A 41 2.83 -5.34 -10.84
CA LEU A 41 2.62 -5.13 -9.40
C LEU A 41 2.26 -3.67 -9.09
N ARG A 42 2.86 -2.70 -9.78
CA ARG A 42 2.49 -1.28 -9.66
C ARG A 42 1.08 -1.02 -10.15
N LYS A 43 0.73 -1.58 -11.31
CA LYS A 43 -0.61 -1.48 -11.90
C LYS A 43 -1.65 -2.09 -10.96
N GLN A 44 -1.36 -3.27 -10.39
CA GLN A 44 -2.24 -3.94 -9.42
C GLN A 44 -2.51 -3.08 -8.19
N VAL A 45 -1.49 -2.42 -7.61
CA VAL A 45 -1.66 -1.50 -6.48
C VAL A 45 -2.57 -0.32 -6.83
N VAL A 46 -2.40 0.26 -8.02
CA VAL A 46 -3.22 1.40 -8.47
C VAL A 46 -4.66 0.97 -8.72
N SER A 47 -4.87 -0.14 -9.44
CA SER A 47 -6.21 -0.67 -9.72
C SER A 47 -6.97 -1.12 -8.46
N ALA A 48 -6.24 -1.56 -7.43
CA ALA A 48 -6.80 -1.87 -6.11
C ALA A 48 -7.19 -0.62 -5.29
N GLY A 49 -6.99 0.60 -5.83
CA GLY A 49 -7.30 1.86 -5.14
C GLY A 49 -6.37 2.21 -3.98
N LEU A 50 -5.17 1.59 -3.90
CA LEU A 50 -4.20 1.82 -2.84
C LEU A 50 -3.29 3.04 -3.09
N GLY A 51 -3.42 3.65 -4.26
CA GLY A 51 -2.82 4.92 -4.65
C GLY A 51 -1.40 4.83 -5.22
N MET A 52 -1.05 5.85 -6.01
CA MET A 52 0.23 5.95 -6.73
C MET A 52 1.45 5.97 -5.80
N ARG A 53 1.31 6.52 -4.58
CA ARG A 53 2.42 6.59 -3.63
C ARG A 53 2.88 5.19 -3.20
N LEU A 54 1.96 4.28 -2.94
CA LEU A 54 2.27 2.89 -2.60
C LEU A 54 2.80 2.12 -3.81
N SER A 55 2.25 2.34 -5.02
CA SER A 55 2.74 1.68 -6.22
C SER A 55 4.22 2.01 -6.50
N ARG A 56 4.66 3.23 -6.22
CA ARG A 56 6.06 3.67 -6.38
C ARG A 56 7.03 3.02 -5.40
N THR A 57 6.56 2.30 -4.39
CA THR A 57 7.43 1.56 -3.46
C THR A 57 8.05 0.32 -4.09
N TRP A 58 7.45 -0.22 -5.15
CA TRP A 58 8.00 -1.35 -5.89
C TRP A 58 9.27 -0.97 -6.62
N ARG A 59 10.33 -1.74 -6.36
CA ARG A 59 11.68 -1.60 -6.93
C ARG A 59 12.06 -2.88 -7.63
N GLU A 60 13.00 -2.77 -8.55
CA GLU A 60 13.60 -3.90 -9.25
C GLU A 60 15.08 -3.63 -9.44
N ARG A 61 15.89 -4.66 -9.34
CA ARG A 61 17.31 -4.65 -9.67
C ARG A 61 17.69 -5.98 -10.32
N THR A 62 18.32 -5.91 -11.46
CA THR A 62 18.91 -7.06 -12.15
C THR A 62 20.38 -7.15 -11.75
N TYR A 63 20.80 -8.36 -11.44
CA TYR A 63 22.19 -8.71 -11.11
C TYR A 63 22.73 -9.59 -12.27
N PRO A 64 23.39 -8.99 -13.26
CA PRO A 64 24.07 -9.77 -14.29
C PRO A 64 25.25 -10.46 -13.64
N ASN A 65 25.39 -11.75 -13.82
CA ASN A 65 26.56 -12.51 -13.42
C ASN A 65 27.28 -13.06 -14.65
N LYS A 66 28.53 -13.52 -14.48
CA LYS A 66 29.26 -14.18 -15.56
C LYS A 66 28.56 -15.49 -15.93
N GLY A 67 28.28 -15.70 -17.22
CA GLY A 67 27.55 -16.87 -17.71
C GLY A 67 26.03 -16.74 -17.62
N HIS A 68 25.34 -17.82 -17.23
CA HIS A 68 23.89 -17.93 -17.28
C HIS A 68 23.19 -17.55 -15.95
N ASP A 69 23.95 -17.20 -14.91
CA ASP A 69 23.45 -16.95 -13.55
C ASP A 69 22.98 -15.51 -13.36
N THR A 70 22.08 -15.05 -14.21
CA THR A 70 21.46 -13.73 -14.04
C THR A 70 20.22 -13.82 -13.15
N ALA A 71 20.12 -12.94 -12.16
CA ALA A 71 18.97 -12.83 -11.29
C ALA A 71 18.33 -11.44 -11.37
N SER A 72 17.02 -11.37 -11.26
CA SER A 72 16.29 -10.12 -11.07
C SER A 72 15.49 -10.17 -9.78
N LEU A 73 15.75 -9.21 -8.89
CA LEU A 73 15.06 -9.06 -7.63
C LEU A 73 14.02 -7.95 -7.74
N VAL A 74 12.78 -8.28 -7.40
CA VAL A 74 11.67 -7.32 -7.32
C VAL A 74 11.19 -7.26 -5.87
N TRP A 75 11.19 -6.06 -5.27
CA TRP A 75 10.82 -5.88 -3.86
C TRP A 75 10.06 -4.57 -3.64
N SER A 76 9.39 -4.45 -2.48
CA SER A 76 8.74 -3.22 -2.06
C SER A 76 9.48 -2.56 -0.89
N LYS A 77 9.57 -1.21 -0.89
CA LYS A 77 10.04 -0.43 0.27
C LYS A 77 9.00 -0.37 1.41
N ALA A 78 7.78 -0.88 1.20
CA ALA A 78 6.72 -0.95 2.19
C ALA A 78 6.16 -2.38 2.30
N PRO A 79 7.00 -3.39 2.65
CA PRO A 79 6.61 -4.80 2.59
C PRO A 79 5.44 -5.12 3.50
N GLN A 80 5.39 -4.55 4.72
CA GLN A 80 4.30 -4.78 5.67
C GLN A 80 2.94 -4.32 5.13
N ILE A 81 2.89 -3.17 4.44
CA ILE A 81 1.65 -2.65 3.86
C ILE A 81 1.21 -3.55 2.70
N ILE A 82 2.14 -3.92 1.81
CA ILE A 82 1.85 -4.82 0.69
C ILE A 82 1.33 -6.15 1.20
N ARG A 83 2.02 -6.78 2.17
CA ARG A 83 1.61 -8.04 2.77
C ARG A 83 0.21 -7.98 3.38
N THR A 84 -0.10 -6.89 4.09
CA THR A 84 -1.42 -6.66 4.68
C THR A 84 -2.55 -6.70 3.64
N PHE A 85 -2.32 -6.18 2.43
CA PHE A 85 -3.31 -6.20 1.35
C PHE A 85 -3.22 -7.45 0.46
N ASP A 86 -2.12 -8.18 0.49
CA ASP A 86 -1.94 -9.44 -0.23
C ASP A 86 -2.57 -10.62 0.51
N GLU A 87 -2.41 -10.69 1.82
CA GLU A 87 -2.95 -11.76 2.67
C GLU A 87 -4.31 -11.37 3.30
N GLY A 88 -4.59 -10.07 3.40
CA GLY A 88 -5.62 -9.52 4.25
C GLY A 88 -5.14 -9.45 5.71
N ALA A 89 -5.78 -8.63 6.51
CA ALA A 89 -5.41 -8.51 7.92
C ALA A 89 -6.60 -8.11 8.79
N VAL A 90 -6.56 -8.52 10.06
CA VAL A 90 -7.44 -8.03 11.11
C VAL A 90 -6.62 -7.09 12.00
N ILE A 91 -6.99 -5.81 11.99
CA ILE A 91 -6.38 -4.80 12.83
C ILE A 91 -7.21 -4.68 14.10
N LYS A 92 -6.56 -4.92 15.23
CA LYS A 92 -7.12 -4.73 16.58
C LYS A 92 -6.36 -3.65 17.33
N SER A 93 -6.96 -3.04 18.33
CA SER A 93 -6.25 -2.15 19.25
C SER A 93 -5.20 -2.94 20.04
N LYS A 94 -4.01 -2.34 20.21
CA LYS A 94 -2.93 -2.95 21.00
C LYS A 94 -3.09 -2.75 22.52
N SER A 95 -3.71 -1.63 22.89
CA SER A 95 -3.77 -1.16 24.28
C SER A 95 -5.19 -0.85 24.77
N GLY A 96 -6.22 -1.29 24.06
CA GLY A 96 -7.59 -0.99 24.42
C GLY A 96 -8.60 -1.85 23.67
N LEU A 97 -9.86 -1.77 24.09
CA LEU A 97 -10.97 -2.52 23.52
C LEU A 97 -11.40 -1.99 22.13
N TRP A 98 -10.97 -0.76 21.77
CA TRP A 98 -11.50 -0.06 20.61
C TRP A 98 -10.41 0.60 19.78
N LEU A 99 -10.60 0.58 18.45
CA LEU A 99 -9.87 1.41 17.50
C LEU A 99 -10.65 2.71 17.30
N ALA A 100 -10.03 3.86 17.55
CA ALA A 100 -10.59 5.17 17.32
C ALA A 100 -10.25 5.65 15.92
N ILE A 101 -11.23 5.69 15.03
CA ILE A 101 -11.09 6.15 13.66
C ILE A 101 -11.54 7.61 13.60
N PRO A 102 -10.64 8.58 13.31
CA PRO A 102 -11.02 9.98 13.20
C PRO A 102 -11.94 10.21 12.01
N THR A 103 -13.00 11.00 12.21
CA THR A 103 -13.90 11.43 11.14
C THR A 103 -13.31 12.60 10.35
N PRO A 104 -13.86 12.98 9.19
CA PRO A 104 -13.45 14.21 8.48
C PRO A 104 -13.63 15.50 9.31
N SER A 105 -14.53 15.48 10.31
CA SER A 105 -14.77 16.59 11.24
C SER A 105 -13.71 16.72 12.34
N ALA A 106 -12.93 15.65 12.60
CA ALA A 106 -11.84 15.69 13.56
C ALA A 106 -10.65 16.48 13.01
N PRO A 107 -9.90 17.19 13.87
CA PRO A 107 -8.68 17.87 13.45
C PRO A 107 -7.64 16.84 12.97
N LYS A 108 -6.84 17.20 11.98
CA LYS A 108 -5.81 16.29 11.42
C LYS A 108 -4.67 16.01 12.41
N ARG A 109 -4.39 16.97 13.31
CA ARG A 109 -3.32 16.90 14.31
C ARG A 109 -3.86 17.19 15.69
N GLY A 110 -3.37 16.45 16.69
CA GLY A 110 -3.65 16.66 18.09
C GLY A 110 -2.67 17.58 18.79
N VAL A 111 -2.75 17.64 20.09
CA VAL A 111 -1.78 18.35 20.94
C VAL A 111 -0.39 17.77 20.69
N GLY A 112 0.61 18.65 20.57
CA GLY A 112 1.99 18.26 20.22
C GLY A 112 2.22 17.99 18.73
N GLY A 113 1.27 18.34 17.82
CA GLY A 113 1.45 18.24 16.38
C GLY A 113 1.43 16.80 15.82
N LYS A 114 1.27 15.78 16.65
CA LYS A 114 1.18 14.37 16.27
C LYS A 114 -0.17 14.06 15.60
N ARG A 115 -0.26 12.94 14.91
CA ARG A 115 -1.53 12.45 14.35
C ARG A 115 -2.58 12.36 15.44
N ILE A 116 -3.80 12.84 15.13
CA ILE A 116 -4.90 12.86 16.09
C ILE A 116 -5.28 11.46 16.59
N ASN A 117 -5.47 11.35 17.88
CA ASN A 117 -6.07 10.22 18.59
C ASN A 117 -6.87 10.74 19.79
N PRO A 118 -7.68 9.92 20.47
CA PRO A 118 -8.45 10.39 21.63
C PRO A 118 -7.58 10.98 22.74
N SER A 119 -6.39 10.42 23.01
CA SER A 119 -5.51 10.85 24.12
C SER A 119 -4.83 12.21 23.86
N ASN A 120 -4.65 12.62 22.60
CA ASN A 120 -4.07 13.91 22.24
C ASN A 120 -5.09 14.88 21.62
N PHE A 121 -6.38 14.60 21.80
CA PHE A 121 -7.43 15.44 21.30
C PHE A 121 -7.37 16.84 21.95
N PRO A 122 -7.46 17.94 21.22
CA PRO A 122 -7.36 19.28 21.77
C PRO A 122 -8.67 19.74 22.45
N GLU A 123 -8.95 19.21 23.62
CA GLU A 123 -10.16 19.50 24.40
C GLU A 123 -10.32 20.96 24.78
N HIS A 124 -9.18 21.67 25.01
CA HIS A 124 -9.18 23.10 25.27
C HIS A 124 -9.82 23.92 24.13
N ARG A 125 -9.81 23.40 22.90
CA ARG A 125 -10.35 24.08 21.72
C ARG A 125 -11.76 23.65 21.38
N TYR A 126 -12.06 22.37 21.50
CA TYR A 126 -13.32 21.78 21.02
C TYR A 126 -14.23 21.32 22.18
N GLY A 127 -13.74 21.22 23.38
CA GLY A 127 -14.42 20.63 24.55
C GLY A 127 -14.10 19.17 24.75
N PRO A 128 -14.53 18.58 25.88
CA PRO A 128 -14.23 17.19 26.21
C PRO A 128 -14.92 16.22 25.25
N LEU A 129 -14.24 15.09 25.01
CA LEU A 129 -14.80 13.98 24.26
C LEU A 129 -15.80 13.23 25.14
N ARG A 130 -17.04 13.06 24.65
CA ARG A 130 -18.07 12.25 25.28
C ARG A 130 -18.26 10.95 24.51
N PHE A 131 -18.20 9.84 25.24
CA PHE A 131 -18.46 8.52 24.67
C PHE A 131 -19.95 8.28 24.51
N VAL A 132 -20.37 7.85 23.32
CA VAL A 132 -21.76 7.46 23.01
C VAL A 132 -21.74 6.00 22.60
N TYR A 133 -22.20 5.15 23.51
CA TYR A 133 -22.39 3.74 23.21
C TYR A 133 -23.60 3.53 22.29
N ARG A 134 -23.46 2.67 21.31
CA ARG A 134 -24.55 2.27 20.42
C ARG A 134 -24.61 0.76 20.27
N ARG A 135 -25.71 0.14 20.72
CA ARG A 135 -25.91 -1.31 20.57
C ARG A 135 -25.98 -1.69 19.08
N GLY A 136 -25.21 -2.71 18.68
CA GLY A 136 -25.19 -3.23 17.31
C GLY A 136 -24.57 -2.31 16.25
N ARG A 137 -24.03 -1.15 16.64
CA ARG A 137 -23.37 -0.19 15.74
C ARG A 137 -22.05 0.29 16.35
N PRO A 138 -21.11 0.80 15.55
CA PRO A 138 -19.90 1.42 16.09
C PRO A 138 -20.23 2.53 17.08
N SER A 139 -19.62 2.50 18.27
CA SER A 139 -19.74 3.57 19.26
C SER A 139 -19.04 4.84 18.79
N LEU A 140 -19.31 5.97 19.41
CA LEU A 140 -18.81 7.26 18.96
C LEU A 140 -18.11 8.00 20.09
N LEU A 141 -17.09 8.82 19.72
CA LEU A 141 -16.63 9.91 20.58
C LEU A 141 -17.09 11.21 19.92
N VAL A 142 -17.88 11.96 20.66
CA VAL A 142 -18.50 13.20 20.20
C VAL A 142 -18.06 14.38 21.04
N VAL A 143 -18.15 15.57 20.46
CA VAL A 143 -17.99 16.83 21.17
C VAL A 143 -19.30 17.60 21.07
N ASP A 144 -19.77 18.08 22.20
CA ASP A 144 -21.03 18.85 22.27
C ASP A 144 -20.73 20.36 22.24
N GLY A 145 -21.67 21.09 21.64
CA GLY A 145 -21.64 22.55 21.66
C GLY A 145 -20.55 23.22 20.88
N VAL A 146 -20.17 22.66 19.77
CA VAL A 146 -19.30 23.31 18.80
C VAL A 146 -20.11 24.00 17.73
N ARG A 147 -19.58 25.12 17.22
CA ARG A 147 -20.16 25.81 16.07
C ARG A 147 -19.78 25.11 14.79
N ILE A 148 -20.72 25.00 13.86
CA ILE A 148 -20.45 24.59 12.50
C ILE A 148 -20.47 25.84 11.62
N ASN A 149 -19.39 26.10 10.90
CA ASN A 149 -19.31 27.21 9.96
C ASN A 149 -20.13 26.92 8.71
N LYS A 150 -20.48 27.97 7.94
CA LYS A 150 -21.19 27.83 6.66
C LYS A 150 -20.52 26.84 5.68
N SER A 151 -19.20 26.65 5.80
CA SER A 151 -18.42 25.65 5.03
C SER A 151 -18.44 24.23 5.60
N GLY A 152 -19.29 23.94 6.60
CA GLY A 152 -19.36 22.62 7.25
C GLY A 152 -18.19 22.29 8.17
N ARG A 153 -17.25 23.21 8.39
CA ARG A 153 -16.11 22.98 9.29
C ARG A 153 -16.49 23.22 10.73
N VAL A 154 -15.94 22.39 11.61
CA VAL A 154 -16.14 22.48 13.05
C VAL A 154 -15.31 23.63 13.62
N GLY A 155 -15.98 24.59 14.25
CA GLY A 155 -15.40 25.73 14.92
C GLY A 155 -14.97 25.40 16.35
N ARG A 156 -14.58 26.43 17.11
CA ARG A 156 -14.26 26.31 18.54
C ARG A 156 -15.53 26.11 19.38
N ARG A 157 -15.35 25.56 20.58
CA ARG A 157 -16.41 25.52 21.60
C ARG A 157 -16.87 26.93 21.94
N ALA A 158 -18.16 27.10 22.20
CA ALA A 158 -18.72 28.39 22.59
C ALA A 158 -18.27 28.79 24.02
N LYS A 159 -17.75 30.02 24.18
CA LYS A 159 -17.29 30.54 25.46
C LYS A 159 -18.37 30.54 26.55
N GLY A 160 -19.63 30.77 26.19
CA GLY A 160 -20.76 30.84 27.14
C GLY A 160 -21.53 29.51 27.33
N GLY A 161 -20.88 28.35 27.09
CA GLY A 161 -21.55 27.05 27.16
C GLY A 161 -22.47 26.78 25.97
N ALA A 162 -22.71 25.52 25.71
CA ALA A 162 -23.49 25.06 24.56
C ALA A 162 -24.99 24.89 24.87
N PHE A 163 -25.33 24.82 26.14
CA PHE A 163 -26.68 24.54 26.57
C PHE A 163 -27.30 25.75 27.30
N THR A 164 -28.60 25.88 27.19
CA THR A 164 -29.41 26.81 27.98
C THR A 164 -29.53 26.33 29.43
N LYS A 165 -30.03 27.18 30.35
CA LYS A 165 -30.33 26.76 31.74
C LYS A 165 -31.30 25.58 31.80
N THR A 166 -32.12 25.39 30.78
CA THR A 166 -33.09 24.30 30.65
C THR A 166 -32.51 23.05 29.98
N GLY A 167 -31.18 22.96 29.74
CA GLY A 167 -30.52 21.81 29.12
C GLY A 167 -30.67 21.66 27.64
N ARG A 168 -31.36 22.61 26.95
CA ARG A 168 -31.46 22.60 25.47
C ARG A 168 -30.21 23.18 24.82
N MET A 169 -29.79 22.61 23.69
CA MET A 169 -28.68 23.13 22.91
C MET A 169 -29.03 24.50 22.31
N LYS A 170 -28.13 25.49 22.46
CA LYS A 170 -28.30 26.82 21.89
C LYS A 170 -28.28 26.78 20.36
N GLN A 171 -29.01 27.67 19.71
CA GLN A 171 -29.08 27.78 18.26
C GLN A 171 -27.68 27.98 17.65
N GLY A 172 -27.38 27.28 16.54
CA GLY A 172 -26.08 27.32 15.86
C GLY A 172 -24.99 26.45 16.52
N MET A 173 -25.32 25.72 17.58
CA MET A 173 -24.46 24.74 18.20
C MET A 173 -24.86 23.33 17.76
N ALA A 174 -23.86 22.42 17.66
CA ALA A 174 -24.08 21.03 17.27
C ALA A 174 -23.24 20.07 18.09
N THR A 175 -23.72 18.84 18.19
CA THR A 175 -22.92 17.69 18.61
C THR A 175 -22.24 17.12 17.36
N VAL A 176 -20.92 17.02 17.40
CA VAL A 176 -20.15 16.55 16.26
C VAL A 176 -19.38 15.30 16.61
N VAL A 177 -19.45 14.30 15.71
CA VAL A 177 -18.70 13.05 15.86
C VAL A 177 -17.24 13.29 15.48
N MET A 178 -16.33 13.09 16.43
CA MET A 178 -14.90 13.21 16.21
C MET A 178 -14.23 11.87 15.88
N PHE A 179 -14.65 10.78 16.55
CA PHE A 179 -14.13 9.45 16.29
C PHE A 179 -15.25 8.42 16.24
N ILE A 180 -15.05 7.44 15.36
CA ILE A 180 -15.83 6.21 15.32
C ILE A 180 -15.02 5.14 16.04
N MET A 181 -15.63 4.48 17.00
CA MET A 181 -15.01 3.47 17.84
C MET A 181 -15.42 2.08 17.37
N VAL A 182 -14.46 1.29 16.90
CA VAL A 182 -14.69 -0.08 16.41
C VAL A 182 -13.76 -1.06 17.14
N PRO A 183 -14.22 -2.29 17.46
CA PRO A 183 -13.38 -3.27 18.16
C PRO A 183 -12.25 -3.78 17.26
N GLN A 184 -12.52 -3.91 15.97
CA GLN A 184 -11.54 -4.35 14.98
C GLN A 184 -11.90 -3.87 13.58
N VAL A 185 -10.91 -3.79 12.70
CA VAL A 185 -11.07 -3.53 11.27
C VAL A 185 -10.51 -4.69 10.48
N ARG A 186 -11.31 -5.27 9.58
CA ARG A 186 -10.85 -6.30 8.64
C ARG A 186 -10.47 -5.65 7.32
N LEU A 187 -9.22 -5.78 6.94
CA LEU A 187 -8.74 -5.41 5.61
C LEU A 187 -8.87 -6.63 4.68
N LYS A 188 -9.60 -6.46 3.61
CA LYS A 188 -9.76 -7.52 2.60
C LYS A 188 -8.48 -7.64 1.77
N LYS A 189 -8.16 -8.85 1.30
CA LYS A 189 -7.15 -9.09 0.26
C LYS A 189 -7.52 -8.27 -0.98
N ARG A 190 -6.58 -7.50 -1.50
CA ARG A 190 -6.72 -6.66 -2.70
C ARG A 190 -5.59 -6.86 -3.70
N LEU A 191 -4.51 -7.51 -3.28
CA LEU A 191 -3.35 -7.81 -4.09
C LEU A 191 -3.17 -9.32 -4.20
N ASP A 192 -2.44 -9.75 -5.22
CA ASP A 192 -2.02 -11.13 -5.41
C ASP A 192 -0.62 -11.15 -6.02
N VAL A 193 0.35 -10.93 -5.15
CA VAL A 193 1.77 -10.81 -5.53
C VAL A 193 2.29 -12.14 -6.06
N LYS A 194 1.90 -13.23 -5.41
CA LYS A 194 2.33 -14.60 -5.80
C LYS A 194 1.90 -14.95 -7.21
N ARG A 195 0.63 -14.73 -7.55
CA ARG A 195 0.09 -15.02 -8.88
C ARG A 195 0.82 -14.24 -9.99
N GLU A 196 1.13 -12.96 -9.75
CA GLU A 196 1.89 -12.17 -10.72
C GLU A 196 3.33 -12.66 -10.88
N ALA A 197 3.99 -13.04 -9.78
CA ALA A 197 5.33 -13.61 -9.82
C ALA A 197 5.36 -14.93 -10.61
N GLU A 198 4.41 -15.83 -10.35
CA GLU A 198 4.28 -17.09 -11.07
C GLU A 198 3.99 -16.87 -12.57
N ARG A 199 3.16 -15.90 -12.90
CA ARG A 199 2.85 -15.55 -14.30
C ARG A 199 4.11 -15.13 -15.07
N TRP A 200 4.93 -14.28 -14.47
CA TRP A 200 6.17 -13.83 -15.09
C TRP A 200 7.25 -14.93 -15.12
N SER A 201 7.31 -15.77 -14.09
CA SER A 201 8.19 -16.94 -14.07
C SER A 201 7.88 -17.88 -15.24
N ARG A 202 6.61 -18.19 -15.50
CA ARG A 202 6.19 -19.04 -16.63
C ARG A 202 6.49 -18.41 -18.01
N ARG A 203 6.56 -17.08 -18.11
CA ARG A 203 6.89 -16.36 -19.33
C ARG A 203 8.38 -16.30 -19.62
N LEU A 204 9.22 -16.51 -18.61
CA LEU A 204 10.66 -16.33 -18.70
C LEU A 204 11.31 -17.14 -19.83
N PRO A 205 11.01 -18.43 -20.04
CA PRO A 205 11.61 -19.21 -21.13
C PRO A 205 11.32 -18.59 -22.52
N ALA A 206 10.08 -18.18 -22.75
CA ALA A 206 9.69 -17.56 -24.02
C ALA A 206 10.38 -16.19 -24.25
N LEU A 207 10.59 -15.42 -23.19
CA LEU A 207 11.33 -14.16 -23.27
C LEU A 207 12.81 -14.39 -23.65
N ILE A 208 13.45 -15.38 -23.01
CA ILE A 208 14.83 -15.75 -23.34
C ILE A 208 14.94 -16.20 -24.80
N GLN A 209 14.03 -17.10 -25.23
CA GLN A 209 14.01 -17.60 -26.60
C GLN A 209 13.79 -16.47 -27.64
N ARG A 210 12.96 -15.49 -27.31
CA ARG A 210 12.76 -14.32 -28.17
C ARG A 210 14.05 -13.52 -28.36
N HIS A 211 14.80 -13.30 -27.27
CA HIS A 211 16.07 -12.58 -27.32
C HIS A 211 17.18 -13.37 -28.02
N MET A 212 17.12 -14.72 -28.05
CA MET A 212 18.03 -15.56 -28.83
C MET A 212 17.80 -15.42 -30.35
N ARG A 213 16.54 -15.17 -30.77
CA ARG A 213 16.20 -15.04 -32.21
C ARG A 213 16.47 -13.66 -32.78
N THR A 214 16.69 -12.68 -31.96
CA THR A 214 16.82 -11.26 -32.35
C THR A 214 18.29 -10.82 -32.46
N GLU A 215 19.25 -11.66 -32.01
CA GLU A 215 20.70 -11.52 -32.24
C GLU A 215 21.18 -12.41 -33.39
#